data_a2a3b2df88697bb0355990c410b46473
#
_entry.id   a2a3b2df88697bb0355990c410b46473
#
_cell.length_a   1.000
_cell.length_b   1.000
_cell.length_c   1.000
_cell.angle_alpha   90.00
_cell.angle_beta   90.00
_cell.angle_gamma   90.00
#
_symmetry.space_group_name_H-M   'P 1'
#
loop_
_entity.id
_entity.type
_entity.pdbx_description
1 polymer ?
#
loop_
_entity_poly.entity_id
_entity_poly.type
_entity_poly.pdbx_seq_one_letter_code
_entity_poly.pdbx_strand_id
1 'polypeptide(L)'
;KTVMNVVKPGTLSEIVGQNDAVKALASKIASPYPQHLILYGPPGVGKTTAARLVLEEAKKTAWSAFGENAPFVECDGTTLRWDSRDITNPLIGSVHDPIYQGAQRELADDGIPEPKPGLVTDAHGGILFIDEIGELDPILLNKLLKVLEDKRVPFESAYYDEENPYVPAYIKKLFRDGAPADFILIGATTREPQEINPAIRSRCAEVFFEPLQPEDVETIVKNAAEKLKVSLEDGVAEMISEYTMEGRKAVNLLADAYSLAVYEAGGARENFISREIMRRTARGSRLTVSHHKMASDVPEVGHVFGLGVSGFSGSTIEIEAAAYPAKEAGKGTLHFNNTAGSMAKDSVATAASVVRRLTDKNLGDYDLHVNVIGGGNVDGPSAGCAVTAAIISAVEQKPLRQDWAVTGEISLSGEIKPVGGVCEKAFGAHQAGMKGLIIPAENKEDIGETHFGMEVAAVRTIEDVLDKILVK
;
A
#
# COMPACT_ATOMS: atom_id res chain seq x y z
N LYS A 1 -11.47 27.20 1.79
CA LYS A 1 -10.91 25.95 2.39
C LYS A 1 -11.39 24.78 1.53
N THR A 2 -10.48 23.93 1.09
CA THR A 2 -10.88 22.71 0.38
C THR A 2 -11.52 21.72 1.37
N VAL A 3 -12.40 20.84 0.90
CA VAL A 3 -13.05 19.80 1.71
C VAL A 3 -11.99 18.98 2.45
N MET A 4 -10.91 18.62 1.79
CA MET A 4 -9.79 17.87 2.40
C MET A 4 -9.17 18.56 3.62
N ASN A 5 -9.15 19.89 3.66
CA ASN A 5 -8.64 20.62 4.83
C ASN A 5 -9.62 20.63 6.01
N VAL A 6 -10.91 20.44 5.75
CA VAL A 6 -11.95 20.37 6.79
C VAL A 6 -11.99 18.99 7.44
N VAL A 7 -11.84 17.96 6.62
CA VAL A 7 -12.03 16.55 7.06
C VAL A 7 -10.75 15.88 7.55
N LYS A 8 -9.58 16.50 7.41
CA LYS A 8 -8.32 15.95 7.91
C LYS A 8 -8.44 15.51 9.36
N PRO A 9 -7.88 14.34 9.74
CA PRO A 9 -7.71 13.98 11.14
C PRO A 9 -6.93 15.06 11.89
N GLY A 10 -7.43 15.45 13.06
CA GLY A 10 -6.79 16.42 13.96
C GLY A 10 -6.02 15.77 15.10
N THR A 11 -6.29 14.50 15.37
CA THR A 11 -5.64 13.71 16.43
C THR A 11 -5.29 12.31 15.91
N LEU A 12 -4.35 11.63 16.59
CA LEU A 12 -3.95 10.26 16.23
C LEU A 12 -5.11 9.26 16.35
N SER A 13 -6.02 9.48 17.31
CA SER A 13 -7.19 8.63 17.52
C SER A 13 -8.22 8.69 16.37
N GLU A 14 -8.16 9.72 15.53
CA GLU A 14 -9.02 9.85 14.35
C GLU A 14 -8.48 9.08 13.13
N ILE A 15 -7.26 8.54 13.21
CA ILE A 15 -6.70 7.72 12.14
C ILE A 15 -7.30 6.32 12.24
N VAL A 16 -8.06 5.94 11.23
CA VAL A 16 -8.82 4.69 11.22
C VAL A 16 -7.97 3.53 10.72
N GLY A 17 -8.08 2.36 11.36
CA GLY A 17 -7.51 1.10 10.90
C GLY A 17 -5.99 0.94 11.05
N GLN A 18 -5.30 1.85 11.78
CA GLN A 18 -3.83 1.90 11.84
C GLN A 18 -3.28 1.93 13.28
N ASN A 19 -3.98 1.38 14.25
CA ASN A 19 -3.62 1.50 15.67
C ASN A 19 -2.20 1.03 15.96
N ASP A 20 -1.78 -0.11 15.45
CA ASP A 20 -0.45 -0.67 15.69
C ASP A 20 0.65 0.13 14.98
N ALA A 21 0.42 0.52 13.72
CA ALA A 21 1.34 1.35 12.97
C ALA A 21 1.54 2.73 13.62
N VAL A 22 0.46 3.37 14.05
CA VAL A 22 0.50 4.66 14.75
C VAL A 22 1.24 4.54 16.07
N LYS A 23 1.00 3.49 16.86
CA LYS A 23 1.69 3.23 18.11
C LYS A 23 3.19 2.97 17.89
N ALA A 24 3.54 2.17 16.88
CA ALA A 24 4.93 1.89 16.51
C ALA A 24 5.65 3.18 16.06
N LEU A 25 5.00 4.02 15.24
CA LEU A 25 5.51 5.30 14.79
C LEU A 25 5.72 6.26 15.97
N ALA A 26 4.71 6.40 16.82
CA ALA A 26 4.77 7.27 17.99
C ALA A 26 5.89 6.88 18.97
N SER A 27 6.06 5.60 19.23
CA SER A 27 7.11 5.09 20.13
C SER A 27 8.52 5.42 19.64
N LYS A 28 8.73 5.48 18.32
CA LYS A 28 10.04 5.75 17.71
C LYS A 28 10.33 7.25 17.57
N ILE A 29 9.30 8.08 17.41
CA ILE A 29 9.43 9.52 17.22
C ILE A 29 9.39 10.28 18.57
N ALA A 30 8.46 9.93 19.46
CA ALA A 30 8.34 10.58 20.77
C ALA A 30 9.41 10.13 21.79
N SER A 31 10.37 9.31 21.36
CA SER A 31 11.51 8.87 22.17
C SER A 31 12.49 10.04 22.42
N PRO A 32 13.26 10.02 23.55
CA PRO A 32 14.43 10.89 23.71
C PRO A 32 15.48 10.74 22.62
N TYR A 33 15.50 9.58 21.95
CA TYR A 33 16.39 9.24 20.84
C TYR A 33 15.57 8.82 19.63
N PRO A 34 14.96 9.78 18.90
CA PRO A 34 14.13 9.45 17.74
C PRO A 34 14.96 8.81 16.63
N GLN A 35 14.30 7.95 15.86
CA GLN A 35 14.92 7.17 14.78
C GLN A 35 14.43 7.64 13.42
N HIS A 36 15.27 7.50 12.40
CA HIS A 36 14.82 7.59 11.01
C HIS A 36 13.90 6.42 10.69
N LEU A 37 12.89 6.64 9.86
CA LEU A 37 11.82 5.69 9.60
C LEU A 37 11.51 5.55 8.11
N ILE A 38 11.10 4.36 7.71
CA ILE A 38 10.40 4.12 6.46
C ILE A 38 9.01 3.58 6.78
N LEU A 39 7.99 4.25 6.24
CA LEU A 39 6.59 3.86 6.37
C LEU A 39 6.15 3.14 5.10
N TYR A 40 5.83 1.87 5.23
CA TYR A 40 5.32 1.04 4.14
C TYR A 40 3.81 0.95 4.19
N GLY A 41 3.17 0.78 3.06
CA GLY A 41 1.75 0.50 2.97
C GLY A 41 1.09 1.10 1.73
N PRO A 42 -0.15 0.68 1.42
CA PRO A 42 -0.87 1.16 0.26
C PRO A 42 -1.15 2.66 0.30
N PRO A 43 -1.52 3.27 -0.83
CA PRO A 43 -1.85 4.69 -0.86
C PRO A 43 -3.12 4.98 -0.06
N GLY A 44 -3.22 6.19 0.50
CA GLY A 44 -4.44 6.67 1.15
C GLY A 44 -4.76 6.07 2.51
N VAL A 45 -3.83 5.37 3.15
CA VAL A 45 -4.01 4.75 4.49
C VAL A 45 -3.63 5.64 5.66
N GLY A 46 -3.14 6.87 5.41
CA GLY A 46 -2.88 7.85 6.46
C GLY A 46 -1.41 8.03 6.87
N LYS A 47 -0.43 7.51 6.13
CA LYS A 47 1.02 7.59 6.45
C LYS A 47 1.48 9.02 6.76
N THR A 48 1.25 9.96 5.83
CA THR A 48 1.66 11.37 5.98
C THR A 48 0.95 12.05 7.16
N THR A 49 -0.35 11.79 7.31
CA THR A 49 -1.15 12.36 8.40
C THR A 49 -0.65 11.87 9.75
N ALA A 50 -0.37 10.56 9.87
CA ALA A 50 0.17 9.97 11.09
C ALA A 50 1.53 10.57 11.46
N ALA A 51 2.46 10.70 10.50
CA ALA A 51 3.78 11.27 10.74
C ALA A 51 3.69 12.71 11.26
N ARG A 52 2.82 13.53 10.66
CA ARG A 52 2.59 14.92 11.09
C ARG A 52 2.00 15.00 12.49
N LEU A 53 0.97 14.23 12.78
CA LEU A 53 0.29 14.23 14.07
C LEU A 53 1.16 13.69 15.21
N VAL A 54 1.99 12.68 14.91
CA VAL A 54 2.96 12.15 15.89
C VAL A 54 3.98 13.20 16.28
N LEU A 55 4.48 14.02 15.35
CA LEU A 55 5.35 15.14 15.67
C LEU A 55 4.64 16.16 16.59
N GLU A 56 3.39 16.52 16.26
CA GLU A 56 2.62 17.46 17.07
C GLU A 56 2.37 16.95 18.50
N GLU A 57 2.21 15.65 18.69
CA GLU A 57 2.15 15.04 20.02
C GLU A 57 3.53 14.98 20.70
N ALA A 58 4.58 14.64 19.95
CA ALA A 58 5.94 14.61 20.48
C ALA A 58 6.38 15.97 21.03
N LYS A 59 6.03 17.08 20.36
CA LYS A 59 6.31 18.45 20.83
C LYS A 59 5.74 18.76 22.22
N LYS A 60 4.64 18.09 22.61
CA LYS A 60 3.98 18.28 23.91
C LYS A 60 4.58 17.41 25.01
N THR A 61 5.47 16.51 24.66
CA THR A 61 6.02 15.50 25.56
C THR A 61 7.33 15.97 26.16
N ALA A 62 7.44 16.03 27.48
CA ALA A 62 8.60 16.60 28.19
C ALA A 62 9.93 15.87 27.92
N TRP A 63 9.89 14.61 27.56
CA TRP A 63 11.09 13.79 27.24
C TRP A 63 11.40 13.68 25.75
N SER A 64 10.62 14.33 24.89
CA SER A 64 10.86 14.31 23.46
C SER A 64 12.10 15.15 23.09
N ALA A 65 12.81 14.70 22.06
CA ALA A 65 13.93 15.46 21.50
C ALA A 65 13.49 16.67 20.66
N PHE A 66 12.19 16.77 20.33
CA PHE A 66 11.66 17.86 19.51
C PHE A 66 11.22 19.06 20.34
N GLY A 67 11.69 20.25 19.96
CA GLY A 67 11.22 21.50 20.53
C GLY A 67 9.81 21.88 20.03
N GLU A 68 9.17 22.86 20.71
CA GLU A 68 7.83 23.32 20.35
C GLU A 68 7.69 23.80 18.90
N ASN A 69 8.75 24.37 18.34
CA ASN A 69 8.81 24.90 16.98
C ASN A 69 9.42 23.92 15.96
N ALA A 70 9.59 22.65 16.31
CA ALA A 70 10.16 21.66 15.41
C ALA A 70 9.39 21.63 14.08
N PRO A 71 10.07 21.83 12.92
CA PRO A 71 9.40 21.89 11.63
C PRO A 71 9.00 20.50 11.14
N PHE A 72 7.93 20.45 10.35
CA PHE A 72 7.59 19.29 9.52
C PHE A 72 7.67 19.72 8.05
N VAL A 73 8.73 19.31 7.39
CA VAL A 73 8.98 19.63 5.98
C VAL A 73 8.60 18.42 5.13
N GLU A 74 7.69 18.63 4.19
CA GLU A 74 7.15 17.57 3.32
C GLU A 74 7.59 17.81 1.89
N CYS A 75 8.06 16.77 1.23
CA CYS A 75 8.34 16.76 -0.20
C CYS A 75 7.98 15.41 -0.83
N ASP A 76 7.93 15.40 -2.16
CA ASP A 76 7.58 14.22 -2.95
C ASP A 76 8.80 13.74 -3.73
N GLY A 77 9.23 12.51 -3.49
CA GLY A 77 10.37 11.88 -4.15
C GLY A 77 10.22 11.75 -5.67
N THR A 78 8.98 11.73 -6.17
CA THR A 78 8.71 11.66 -7.61
C THR A 78 9.03 12.96 -8.34
N THR A 79 8.97 14.09 -7.64
CA THR A 79 9.21 15.43 -8.21
C THR A 79 10.64 15.89 -8.08
N LEU A 80 11.41 15.32 -7.16
CA LEU A 80 12.80 15.65 -6.94
C LEU A 80 13.69 14.91 -7.94
N ARG A 81 14.38 15.66 -8.82
CA ARG A 81 15.30 15.13 -9.81
C ARG A 81 16.68 15.75 -9.67
N TRP A 82 17.70 14.98 -9.99
CA TRP A 82 19.03 15.47 -10.14
C TRP A 82 19.29 15.83 -11.61
N ASP A 83 19.58 17.10 -11.88
CA ASP A 83 20.11 17.53 -13.17
C ASP A 83 21.51 18.13 -12.94
N SER A 84 22.52 17.56 -13.59
CA SER A 84 23.89 18.07 -13.52
C SER A 84 24.05 19.46 -14.15
N ARG A 85 23.09 19.89 -14.97
CA ARG A 85 23.02 21.20 -15.60
C ARG A 85 22.23 22.21 -14.77
N ASP A 86 21.36 21.72 -13.89
CA ASP A 86 20.57 22.57 -13.01
C ASP A 86 21.36 22.83 -11.73
N ILE A 87 21.73 24.08 -11.56
CA ILE A 87 22.43 24.56 -10.37
C ILE A 87 21.52 24.54 -9.15
N THR A 88 20.19 24.46 -9.38
CA THR A 88 19.21 24.43 -8.31
C THR A 88 18.97 23.01 -7.80
N ASN A 89 19.24 22.78 -6.52
CA ASN A 89 18.89 21.53 -5.83
C ASN A 89 17.97 21.86 -4.66
N PRO A 90 16.65 21.73 -4.81
CA PRO A 90 15.71 22.11 -3.76
C PRO A 90 15.83 21.25 -2.51
N LEU A 91 16.28 19.99 -2.62
CA LEU A 91 16.40 19.10 -1.46
C LEU A 91 17.61 19.44 -0.60
N ILE A 92 18.80 19.45 -1.19
CA ILE A 92 20.07 19.61 -0.48
C ILE A 92 20.48 21.08 -0.36
N GLY A 93 20.14 21.87 -1.36
CA GLY A 93 20.61 23.23 -1.52
C GLY A 93 21.64 23.35 -2.65
N SER A 94 21.97 24.58 -3.00
CA SER A 94 22.81 24.91 -4.14
C SER A 94 23.62 26.16 -3.90
N VAL A 95 24.59 26.46 -4.75
CA VAL A 95 25.30 27.74 -4.79
C VAL A 95 24.97 28.42 -6.11
N HIS A 96 24.46 29.63 -6.03
CA HIS A 96 24.25 30.49 -7.19
C HIS A 96 25.51 31.32 -7.41
N ASP A 97 26.32 30.91 -8.35
CA ASP A 97 27.51 31.64 -8.76
C ASP A 97 27.11 32.97 -9.43
N PRO A 98 28.01 33.99 -9.43
CA PRO A 98 27.70 35.32 -9.97
C PRO A 98 27.24 35.34 -11.43
N ILE A 99 27.61 34.34 -12.20
CA ILE A 99 27.24 34.19 -13.63
C ILE A 99 25.88 33.50 -13.80
N TYR A 100 25.24 33.04 -12.74
CA TYR A 100 23.98 32.30 -12.80
C TYR A 100 22.77 33.22 -13.02
N GLN A 101 21.86 32.85 -13.93
CA GLN A 101 20.64 33.63 -14.25
C GLN A 101 19.62 33.62 -13.13
N GLY A 102 19.79 33.94 -11.99
CA GLY A 102 18.92 33.92 -10.83
C GLY A 102 19.65 34.34 -9.58
N ALA A 103 20.94 34.64 -9.70
CA ALA A 103 21.67 35.24 -8.61
C ALA A 103 21.11 36.64 -8.28
N GLN A 104 21.15 37.02 -7.01
CA GLN A 104 20.77 38.37 -6.59
C GLN A 104 21.71 39.36 -7.30
N ARG A 105 21.11 40.38 -7.93
CA ARG A 105 21.86 41.31 -8.82
C ARG A 105 22.98 42.01 -8.06
N GLU A 106 22.76 42.45 -6.83
CA GLU A 106 23.80 43.13 -6.03
C GLU A 106 24.99 42.19 -5.73
N LEU A 107 24.74 40.93 -5.35
CA LEU A 107 25.80 39.96 -5.09
C LEU A 107 26.50 39.53 -6.37
N ALA A 108 25.79 39.40 -7.47
CA ALA A 108 26.33 39.02 -8.77
C ALA A 108 27.24 40.14 -9.33
N ASP A 109 26.84 41.41 -9.18
CA ASP A 109 27.62 42.56 -9.59
C ASP A 109 28.95 42.70 -8.77
N ASP A 110 28.93 42.27 -7.51
CA ASP A 110 30.10 42.21 -6.63
C ASP A 110 30.92 40.92 -6.77
N GLY A 111 30.53 40.00 -7.67
CA GLY A 111 31.21 38.73 -7.90
C GLY A 111 31.07 37.73 -6.73
N ILE A 112 30.03 37.83 -5.91
CA ILE A 112 29.84 37.04 -4.70
C ILE A 112 28.90 35.86 -4.99
N PRO A 113 29.33 34.59 -4.76
CA PRO A 113 28.43 33.44 -4.83
C PRO A 113 27.48 33.39 -3.69
N GLU A 114 26.20 33.02 -3.94
CA GLU A 114 25.15 32.98 -2.94
C GLU A 114 24.76 31.51 -2.63
N PRO A 115 25.06 30.99 -1.42
CA PRO A 115 24.55 29.71 -0.98
C PRO A 115 23.04 29.76 -0.74
N LYS A 116 22.31 28.80 -1.30
CA LYS A 116 20.87 28.61 -1.07
C LYS A 116 20.65 27.30 -0.32
N PRO A 117 20.36 27.34 0.97
CA PRO A 117 19.97 26.15 1.73
C PRO A 117 18.73 25.48 1.14
N GLY A 118 18.66 24.15 1.26
CA GLY A 118 17.54 23.37 0.75
C GLY A 118 16.59 22.89 1.86
N LEU A 119 15.67 22.00 1.49
CA LEU A 119 14.67 21.44 2.40
C LEU A 119 15.27 20.69 3.61
N VAL A 120 16.45 20.10 3.45
CA VAL A 120 17.16 19.45 4.57
C VAL A 120 17.51 20.44 5.67
N THR A 121 17.83 21.69 5.33
CA THR A 121 18.10 22.75 6.29
C THR A 121 16.80 23.31 6.88
N ASP A 122 15.75 23.42 6.07
CA ASP A 122 14.43 23.83 6.56
C ASP A 122 13.88 22.84 7.60
N ALA A 123 14.24 21.55 7.47
CA ALA A 123 13.85 20.49 8.41
C ALA A 123 14.72 20.41 9.67
N HIS A 124 15.77 21.24 9.79
CA HIS A 124 16.66 21.20 10.94
C HIS A 124 15.90 21.32 12.26
N GLY A 125 16.17 20.42 13.20
CA GLY A 125 15.49 20.32 14.49
C GLY A 125 14.10 19.68 14.45
N GLY A 126 13.68 19.19 13.30
CA GLY A 126 12.36 18.59 13.10
C GLY A 126 12.37 17.32 12.25
N ILE A 127 11.39 17.20 11.38
CA ILE A 127 11.18 16.05 10.50
C ILE A 127 11.24 16.49 9.03
N LEU A 128 12.02 15.76 8.24
CA LEU A 128 11.92 15.74 6.78
C LEU A 128 11.09 14.52 6.37
N PHE A 129 9.91 14.76 5.82
CA PHE A 129 9.03 13.73 5.29
C PHE A 129 9.14 13.68 3.77
N ILE A 130 9.55 12.52 3.24
CA ILE A 130 9.64 12.29 1.80
C ILE A 130 8.59 11.25 1.42
N ASP A 131 7.54 11.70 0.74
CA ASP A 131 6.54 10.80 0.15
C ASP A 131 7.16 10.12 -1.08
N GLU A 132 6.81 8.86 -1.31
CA GLU A 132 7.37 8.01 -2.36
C GLU A 132 8.92 8.05 -2.39
N ILE A 133 9.54 7.80 -1.24
CA ILE A 133 11.02 7.81 -1.10
C ILE A 133 11.70 6.81 -2.02
N GLY A 134 11.02 5.73 -2.39
CA GLY A 134 11.53 4.75 -3.35
C GLY A 134 11.70 5.29 -4.77
N GLU A 135 11.06 6.42 -5.10
CA GLU A 135 11.18 7.11 -6.39
C GLU A 135 12.26 8.19 -6.42
N LEU A 136 12.90 8.45 -5.29
CA LEU A 136 13.96 9.47 -5.21
C LEU A 136 15.13 9.10 -6.10
N ASP A 137 15.63 10.10 -6.86
CA ASP A 137 16.81 9.93 -7.71
C ASP A 137 17.98 9.35 -6.90
N PRO A 138 18.67 8.30 -7.38
CA PRO A 138 19.77 7.66 -6.67
C PRO A 138 20.91 8.60 -6.26
N ILE A 139 21.21 9.62 -7.06
CA ILE A 139 22.24 10.61 -6.73
C ILE A 139 21.78 11.49 -5.56
N LEU A 140 20.52 11.94 -5.59
CA LEU A 140 19.94 12.69 -4.48
C LEU A 140 19.86 11.86 -3.20
N LEU A 141 19.51 10.58 -3.33
CA LEU A 141 19.49 9.65 -2.21
C LEU A 141 20.87 9.54 -1.55
N ASN A 142 21.94 9.35 -2.34
CA ASN A 142 23.29 9.26 -1.81
C ASN A 142 23.72 10.56 -1.12
N LYS A 143 23.38 11.72 -1.68
CA LYS A 143 23.63 13.03 -1.04
C LYS A 143 22.85 13.16 0.27
N LEU A 144 21.58 12.75 0.29
CA LEU A 144 20.75 12.74 1.50
C LEU A 144 21.36 11.87 2.60
N LEU A 145 21.83 10.66 2.25
CA LEU A 145 22.48 9.77 3.21
C LEU A 145 23.71 10.40 3.84
N LYS A 146 24.51 11.12 3.05
CA LYS A 146 25.66 11.87 3.57
C LYS A 146 25.22 12.98 4.53
N VAL A 147 24.17 13.72 4.20
CA VAL A 147 23.63 14.77 5.09
C VAL A 147 23.15 14.18 6.42
N LEU A 148 22.53 13.00 6.40
CA LEU A 148 22.09 12.30 7.64
C LEU A 148 23.28 11.96 8.57
N GLU A 149 24.45 11.65 7.99
CA GLU A 149 25.66 11.36 8.76
C GLU A 149 26.34 12.63 9.27
N ASP A 150 26.53 13.63 8.39
CA ASP A 150 27.26 14.85 8.68
C ASP A 150 26.43 15.88 9.45
N LYS A 151 25.10 15.80 9.40
CA LYS A 151 24.12 16.71 9.98
C LYS A 151 24.27 18.17 9.54
N ARG A 152 24.88 18.37 8.38
CA ARG A 152 25.09 19.64 7.72
C ARG A 152 25.30 19.49 6.22
N VAL A 153 25.10 20.57 5.48
CA VAL A 153 25.37 20.68 4.05
C VAL A 153 26.53 21.62 3.82
N PRO A 154 27.67 21.16 3.31
CA PRO A 154 28.76 22.03 2.91
C PRO A 154 28.42 22.74 1.59
N PHE A 155 28.88 23.97 1.43
CA PHE A 155 28.84 24.73 0.18
C PHE A 155 30.23 24.98 -0.33
N GLU A 156 30.40 24.87 -1.65
CA GLU A 156 31.68 25.11 -2.34
C GLU A 156 31.42 25.93 -3.59
N SER A 157 32.28 26.90 -3.86
CA SER A 157 32.27 27.66 -5.12
C SER A 157 33.70 28.14 -5.45
N ALA A 158 34.07 28.05 -6.71
CA ALA A 158 35.31 28.57 -7.21
C ALA A 158 35.39 30.11 -7.20
N TYR A 159 34.24 30.77 -7.05
CA TYR A 159 34.10 32.23 -6.96
C TYR A 159 34.15 32.76 -5.54
N TYR A 160 34.15 31.89 -4.51
CA TYR A 160 34.20 32.32 -3.13
C TYR A 160 35.60 32.70 -2.69
N ASP A 161 35.72 33.93 -2.17
CA ASP A 161 36.94 34.45 -1.56
C ASP A 161 36.61 34.91 -0.13
N GLU A 162 37.19 34.24 0.87
CA GLU A 162 37.00 34.55 2.28
C GLU A 162 37.55 35.90 2.68
N GLU A 163 38.63 36.34 2.02
CA GLU A 163 39.29 37.60 2.29
C GLU A 163 38.55 38.83 1.71
N ASN A 164 37.58 38.59 0.82
CA ASN A 164 36.81 39.66 0.20
C ASN A 164 35.97 40.39 1.30
N PRO A 165 36.19 41.68 1.54
CA PRO A 165 35.50 42.44 2.59
C PRO A 165 34.03 42.70 2.26
N TYR A 166 33.60 42.57 1.00
CA TYR A 166 32.23 42.80 0.58
C TYR A 166 31.33 41.54 0.76
N VAL A 167 31.92 40.37 1.05
CA VAL A 167 31.10 39.16 1.33
C VAL A 167 30.38 39.31 2.66
N PRO A 168 29.04 39.23 2.66
CA PRO A 168 28.22 39.28 3.89
C PRO A 168 28.63 38.19 4.90
N ALA A 169 28.57 38.54 6.17
CA ALA A 169 28.97 37.65 7.28
C ALA A 169 28.20 36.31 7.28
N TYR A 170 26.91 36.29 6.90
CA TYR A 170 26.11 35.09 6.84
C TYR A 170 26.58 34.17 5.72
N ILE A 171 27.03 34.71 4.57
CA ILE A 171 27.58 33.93 3.46
C ILE A 171 28.93 33.31 3.87
N LYS A 172 29.80 34.08 4.50
CA LYS A 172 31.07 33.55 5.05
C LYS A 172 30.83 32.41 6.02
N LYS A 173 29.82 32.54 6.89
CA LYS A 173 29.43 31.48 7.82
C LYS A 173 28.97 30.22 7.10
N LEU A 174 28.12 30.34 6.06
CA LEU A 174 27.63 29.21 5.29
C LEU A 174 28.73 28.46 4.53
N PHE A 175 29.69 29.18 3.94
CA PHE A 175 30.83 28.55 3.30
C PHE A 175 31.79 27.86 4.29
N ARG A 176 32.01 28.49 5.46
CA ARG A 176 32.91 27.93 6.46
C ARG A 176 32.29 26.77 7.25
N ASP A 177 31.07 26.92 7.71
CA ASP A 177 30.43 25.99 8.68
C ASP A 177 29.45 25.05 7.99
N GLY A 178 28.99 25.34 6.77
CA GLY A 178 27.86 24.69 6.10
C GLY A 178 26.50 25.11 6.67
N ALA A 179 25.42 24.69 6.03
CA ALA A 179 24.06 24.86 6.56
C ALA A 179 23.72 23.71 7.51
N PRO A 180 23.09 23.97 8.66
CA PRO A 180 22.70 22.94 9.59
C PRO A 180 21.57 22.09 9.00
N ALA A 181 21.64 20.77 9.20
CA ALA A 181 20.67 19.80 8.67
C ALA A 181 20.57 18.56 9.59
N ASP A 182 20.36 18.78 10.90
CA ASP A 182 20.09 17.72 11.85
C ASP A 182 18.57 17.53 11.98
N PHE A 183 18.03 16.49 11.36
CA PHE A 183 16.61 16.19 11.28
C PHE A 183 16.37 14.69 11.37
N ILE A 184 15.13 14.31 11.65
CA ILE A 184 14.69 12.92 11.51
C ILE A 184 14.06 12.74 10.14
N LEU A 185 14.56 11.75 9.38
CA LEU A 185 13.98 11.38 8.10
C LEU A 185 12.82 10.41 8.32
N ILE A 186 11.68 10.72 7.73
CA ILE A 186 10.57 9.76 7.56
C ILE A 186 10.29 9.64 6.05
N GLY A 187 10.61 8.49 5.49
CA GLY A 187 10.21 8.15 4.13
C GLY A 187 8.91 7.37 4.12
N ALA A 188 8.01 7.67 3.20
CA ALA A 188 6.84 6.85 2.94
C ALA A 188 6.95 6.22 1.56
N THR A 189 6.43 5.01 1.39
CA THR A 189 6.47 4.29 0.12
C THR A 189 5.30 3.32 -0.03
N THR A 190 4.88 3.11 -1.27
CA THR A 190 3.95 2.04 -1.66
C THR A 190 4.68 0.80 -2.19
N ARG A 191 6.00 0.86 -2.31
CA ARG A 191 6.84 -0.27 -2.73
C ARG A 191 7.11 -1.23 -1.59
N GLU A 192 7.37 -2.48 -1.95
CA GLU A 192 7.78 -3.50 -0.98
C GLU A 192 9.21 -3.24 -0.45
N PRO A 193 9.55 -3.72 0.77
CA PRO A 193 10.86 -3.47 1.38
C PRO A 193 12.04 -3.88 0.52
N GLN A 194 11.94 -4.99 -0.24
CA GLN A 194 12.99 -5.48 -1.13
C GLN A 194 13.26 -4.56 -2.34
N GLU A 195 12.32 -3.71 -2.69
CA GLU A 195 12.45 -2.74 -3.79
C GLU A 195 13.09 -1.42 -3.34
N ILE A 196 13.27 -1.23 -2.04
CA ILE A 196 13.89 -0.03 -1.47
C ILE A 196 15.39 -0.22 -1.34
N ASN A 197 16.14 0.84 -1.66
CA ASN A 197 17.59 0.83 -1.59
C ASN A 197 18.10 0.36 -0.21
N PRO A 198 18.92 -0.69 -0.16
CA PRO A 198 19.43 -1.25 1.10
C PRO A 198 20.19 -0.25 1.98
N ALA A 199 20.85 0.75 1.37
CA ALA A 199 21.62 1.74 2.10
C ALA A 199 20.75 2.63 2.99
N ILE A 200 19.53 2.99 2.54
CA ILE A 200 18.61 3.74 3.36
C ILE A 200 17.87 2.85 4.35
N ARG A 201 17.50 1.62 3.95
CA ARG A 201 16.84 0.66 4.83
C ARG A 201 17.68 0.34 6.07
N SER A 202 18.98 0.18 5.90
CA SER A 202 19.90 -0.13 7.02
C SER A 202 20.01 0.99 8.07
N ARG A 203 19.59 2.21 7.73
CA ARG A 203 19.63 3.39 8.61
C ARG A 203 18.29 3.75 9.23
N CYS A 204 17.22 3.09 8.78
CA CYS A 204 15.85 3.40 9.18
C CYS A 204 15.21 2.23 9.90
N ALA A 205 14.38 2.50 10.90
CA ALA A 205 13.40 1.54 11.38
C ALA A 205 12.22 1.46 10.40
N GLU A 206 11.55 0.33 10.35
CA GLU A 206 10.44 0.09 9.44
C GLU A 206 9.11 0.05 10.19
N VAL A 207 8.08 0.68 9.63
CA VAL A 207 6.70 0.66 10.15
C VAL A 207 5.77 0.35 9.00
N PHE A 208 4.87 -0.61 9.21
CA PHE A 208 3.93 -1.08 8.20
C PHE A 208 2.52 -0.59 8.50
N PHE A 209 1.94 0.12 7.54
CA PHE A 209 0.54 0.51 7.53
C PHE A 209 -0.26 -0.52 6.77
N GLU A 210 -1.37 -0.95 7.35
CA GLU A 210 -2.22 -1.98 6.80
C GLU A 210 -3.17 -1.43 5.73
N PRO A 211 -3.58 -2.25 4.74
CA PRO A 211 -4.68 -1.92 3.86
C PRO A 211 -5.95 -1.62 4.65
N LEU A 212 -6.72 -0.62 4.22
CA LEU A 212 -8.02 -0.35 4.82
C LEU A 212 -9.00 -1.47 4.47
N GLN A 213 -9.91 -1.74 5.42
CA GLN A 213 -11.03 -2.63 5.21
C GLN A 213 -12.27 -1.83 4.79
N PRO A 214 -13.32 -2.46 4.23
CA PRO A 214 -14.57 -1.78 3.91
C PRO A 214 -15.14 -1.01 5.11
N GLU A 215 -15.10 -1.59 6.29
CA GLU A 215 -15.57 -1.01 7.55
C GLU A 215 -14.75 0.22 7.96
N ASP A 216 -13.44 0.21 7.68
CA ASP A 216 -12.56 1.35 7.92
C ASP A 216 -12.94 2.52 6.99
N VAL A 217 -13.16 2.23 5.71
CA VAL A 217 -13.59 3.24 4.72
C VAL A 217 -14.94 3.83 5.10
N GLU A 218 -15.90 3.01 5.51
CA GLU A 218 -17.20 3.48 6.00
C GLU A 218 -17.03 4.41 7.20
N THR A 219 -16.17 4.06 8.14
CA THR A 219 -15.87 4.87 9.33
C THR A 219 -15.24 6.21 8.93
N ILE A 220 -14.28 6.21 8.00
CA ILE A 220 -13.67 7.43 7.46
C ILE A 220 -14.72 8.34 6.82
N VAL A 221 -15.62 7.77 6.03
CA VAL A 221 -16.71 8.51 5.35
C VAL A 221 -17.67 9.11 6.36
N LYS A 222 -18.09 8.35 7.38
CA LYS A 222 -18.98 8.82 8.46
C LYS A 222 -18.33 9.96 9.25
N ASN A 223 -17.06 9.83 9.64
CA ASN A 223 -16.30 10.87 10.33
C ASN A 223 -16.15 12.14 9.46
N ALA A 224 -15.93 11.98 8.16
CA ALA A 224 -15.85 13.09 7.22
C ALA A 224 -17.20 13.81 7.07
N ALA A 225 -18.29 13.06 6.97
CA ALA A 225 -19.65 13.62 6.89
C ALA A 225 -20.00 14.40 8.16
N GLU A 226 -19.65 13.89 9.34
CA GLU A 226 -19.84 14.61 10.61
C GLU A 226 -19.10 15.95 10.65
N LYS A 227 -17.81 15.95 10.23
CA LYS A 227 -17.01 17.19 10.15
C LYS A 227 -17.58 18.20 9.14
N LEU A 228 -18.17 17.70 8.05
CA LEU A 228 -18.87 18.54 7.06
C LEU A 228 -20.27 18.95 7.50
N LYS A 229 -20.78 18.36 8.61
CA LYS A 229 -22.16 18.55 9.10
C LYS A 229 -23.21 18.11 8.06
N VAL A 230 -22.96 16.97 7.44
CA VAL A 230 -23.82 16.37 6.42
C VAL A 230 -24.34 15.02 6.93
N SER A 231 -25.63 14.76 6.75
CA SER A 231 -26.25 13.48 7.04
C SER A 231 -26.21 12.58 5.80
N LEU A 232 -25.97 11.30 6.03
CA LEU A 232 -25.96 10.28 4.99
C LEU A 232 -27.19 9.40 5.11
N GLU A 233 -27.82 9.07 3.99
CA GLU A 233 -28.79 7.98 3.95
C GLU A 233 -28.11 6.65 4.30
N ASP A 234 -28.81 5.76 4.97
CA ASP A 234 -28.31 4.42 5.31
C ASP A 234 -27.82 3.70 4.05
N GLY A 235 -26.60 3.17 4.11
CA GLY A 235 -25.95 2.48 3.02
C GLY A 235 -25.11 3.36 2.08
N VAL A 236 -25.09 4.69 2.23
CA VAL A 236 -24.20 5.56 1.41
C VAL A 236 -22.73 5.34 1.72
N ALA A 237 -22.35 5.20 2.99
CA ALA A 237 -20.97 4.92 3.38
C ALA A 237 -20.51 3.55 2.84
N GLU A 238 -21.37 2.52 2.93
CA GLU A 238 -21.15 1.20 2.35
C GLU A 238 -20.94 1.28 0.83
N MET A 239 -21.80 2.01 0.11
CA MET A 239 -21.65 2.24 -1.32
C MET A 239 -20.29 2.85 -1.68
N ILE A 240 -19.81 3.82 -0.91
CA ILE A 240 -18.50 4.44 -1.15
C ILE A 240 -17.38 3.40 -0.96
N SER A 241 -17.48 2.54 0.06
CA SER A 241 -16.50 1.48 0.30
C SER A 241 -16.44 0.44 -0.83
N GLU A 242 -17.54 0.25 -1.59
CA GLU A 242 -17.56 -0.59 -2.79
C GLU A 242 -16.77 0.00 -3.97
N TYR A 243 -16.68 1.33 -4.05
CA TYR A 243 -15.96 2.01 -5.14
C TYR A 243 -14.47 2.19 -4.87
N THR A 244 -14.04 2.26 -3.62
CA THR A 244 -12.63 2.48 -3.28
C THR A 244 -12.27 2.00 -1.89
N MET A 245 -11.03 1.54 -1.76
CA MET A 245 -10.39 1.21 -0.47
C MET A 245 -9.37 2.26 -0.04
N GLU A 246 -9.29 3.37 -0.74
CA GLU A 246 -8.40 4.48 -0.39
C GLU A 246 -9.18 5.57 0.37
N GLY A 247 -8.79 5.87 1.60
CA GLY A 247 -9.48 6.87 2.42
C GLY A 247 -9.59 8.25 1.77
N ARG A 248 -8.53 8.70 1.07
CA ARG A 248 -8.55 9.98 0.33
C ARG A 248 -9.56 9.99 -0.80
N LYS A 249 -9.63 8.92 -1.59
CA LYS A 249 -10.61 8.80 -2.69
C LYS A 249 -12.03 8.71 -2.15
N ALA A 250 -12.24 7.99 -1.04
CA ALA A 250 -13.55 7.90 -0.40
C ALA A 250 -14.06 9.26 0.05
N VAL A 251 -13.20 10.06 0.68
CA VAL A 251 -13.56 11.42 1.11
C VAL A 251 -13.81 12.34 -0.09
N ASN A 252 -13.03 12.23 -1.17
CA ASN A 252 -13.27 13.01 -2.38
C ASN A 252 -14.64 12.64 -3.00
N LEU A 253 -14.97 11.36 -3.05
CA LEU A 253 -16.26 10.90 -3.57
C LEU A 253 -17.44 11.41 -2.75
N LEU A 254 -17.30 11.45 -1.41
CA LEU A 254 -18.25 12.08 -0.52
C LEU A 254 -18.40 13.58 -0.82
N ALA A 255 -17.30 14.29 -1.03
CA ALA A 255 -17.27 15.71 -1.34
C ALA A 255 -17.94 16.02 -2.68
N ASP A 256 -17.72 15.18 -3.69
CA ASP A 256 -18.35 15.29 -4.99
C ASP A 256 -19.87 15.10 -4.90
N ALA A 257 -20.32 14.09 -4.12
CA ALA A 257 -21.72 13.84 -3.85
C ALA A 257 -22.38 15.03 -3.12
N TYR A 258 -21.70 15.59 -2.14
CA TYR A 258 -22.15 16.78 -1.44
C TYR A 258 -22.27 17.98 -2.39
N SER A 259 -21.28 18.19 -3.24
CA SER A 259 -21.31 19.30 -4.22
C SER A 259 -22.47 19.17 -5.22
N LEU A 260 -22.77 17.94 -5.66
CA LEU A 260 -23.90 17.66 -6.52
C LEU A 260 -25.22 17.95 -5.82
N ALA A 261 -25.38 17.51 -4.57
CA ALA A 261 -26.59 17.74 -3.77
C ALA A 261 -26.87 19.24 -3.59
N VAL A 262 -25.83 20.02 -3.24
CA VAL A 262 -25.93 21.48 -3.08
C VAL A 262 -26.28 22.17 -4.41
N TYR A 263 -25.68 21.74 -5.51
CA TYR A 263 -25.96 22.30 -6.82
C TYR A 263 -27.43 22.07 -7.24
N GLU A 264 -27.96 20.87 -7.04
CA GLU A 264 -29.34 20.53 -7.40
C GLU A 264 -30.37 21.21 -6.48
N ALA A 265 -30.01 21.49 -5.25
CA ALA A 265 -30.83 22.27 -4.33
C ALA A 265 -30.81 23.78 -4.61
N GLY A 266 -30.22 24.21 -5.75
CA GLY A 266 -30.14 25.61 -6.14
C GLY A 266 -29.25 26.48 -5.26
N GLY A 267 -28.22 25.87 -4.60
CA GLY A 267 -27.31 26.55 -3.73
C GLY A 267 -27.81 26.68 -2.27
N ALA A 268 -28.99 26.15 -1.95
CA ALA A 268 -29.41 25.96 -0.56
C ALA A 268 -28.46 24.98 0.11
N ARG A 269 -28.19 25.17 1.41
CA ARG A 269 -27.39 24.21 2.17
C ARG A 269 -28.16 22.89 2.29
N GLU A 270 -27.90 21.99 1.36
CA GLU A 270 -28.37 20.62 1.45
C GLU A 270 -27.45 19.88 2.43
N ASN A 271 -28.00 19.39 3.51
CA ASN A 271 -27.23 18.70 4.53
C ASN A 271 -27.45 17.17 4.50
N PHE A 272 -28.00 16.66 3.39
CA PHE A 272 -28.34 15.25 3.24
C PHE A 272 -27.84 14.69 1.90
N ILE A 273 -27.18 13.54 1.94
CA ILE A 273 -26.74 12.82 0.74
C ILE A 273 -27.51 11.52 0.67
N SER A 274 -28.31 11.38 -0.40
CA SER A 274 -29.07 10.16 -0.67
C SER A 274 -28.24 9.15 -1.47
N ARG A 275 -28.68 7.89 -1.45
CA ARG A 275 -28.13 6.84 -2.32
C ARG A 275 -28.23 7.19 -3.80
N GLU A 276 -29.29 7.89 -4.21
CA GLU A 276 -29.46 8.29 -5.59
C GLU A 276 -28.45 9.35 -6.02
N ILE A 277 -28.21 10.37 -5.18
CA ILE A 277 -27.15 11.36 -5.40
C ILE A 277 -25.80 10.65 -5.51
N MET A 278 -25.51 9.68 -4.62
CA MET A 278 -24.25 8.94 -4.63
C MET A 278 -24.09 8.13 -5.92
N ARG A 279 -25.14 7.42 -6.39
CA ARG A 279 -25.10 6.67 -7.65
C ARG A 279 -24.83 7.58 -8.83
N ARG A 280 -25.48 8.74 -8.88
CA ARG A 280 -25.30 9.71 -9.95
C ARG A 280 -23.90 10.31 -9.95
N THR A 281 -23.35 10.59 -8.78
CA THR A 281 -21.96 11.02 -8.63
C THR A 281 -20.99 9.97 -9.16
N ALA A 282 -21.15 8.72 -8.76
CA ALA A 282 -20.32 7.61 -9.22
C ALA A 282 -20.39 7.42 -10.74
N ARG A 283 -21.60 7.51 -11.33
CA ARG A 283 -21.78 7.44 -12.80
C ARG A 283 -21.13 8.63 -13.52
N GLY A 284 -21.28 9.83 -12.97
CA GLY A 284 -20.65 11.04 -13.54
C GLY A 284 -19.13 10.95 -13.58
N SER A 285 -18.54 10.33 -12.58
CA SER A 285 -17.09 10.06 -12.49
C SER A 285 -16.66 8.77 -13.19
N ARG A 286 -17.58 8.06 -13.85
CA ARG A 286 -17.35 6.74 -14.50
C ARG A 286 -16.71 5.71 -13.59
N LEU A 287 -17.05 5.75 -12.31
CA LEU A 287 -16.53 4.78 -11.33
C LEU A 287 -17.22 3.43 -11.53
N THR A 288 -16.43 2.39 -11.45
CA THR A 288 -16.88 1.00 -11.38
C THR A 288 -16.69 0.48 -9.97
N VAL A 289 -17.60 -0.37 -9.52
CA VAL A 289 -17.44 -1.07 -8.23
C VAL A 289 -16.16 -1.90 -8.30
N SER A 290 -15.22 -1.61 -7.41
CA SER A 290 -13.91 -2.26 -7.38
C SER A 290 -13.85 -3.46 -6.44
N HIS A 291 -14.80 -3.53 -5.49
CA HIS A 291 -14.88 -4.59 -4.51
C HIS A 291 -16.28 -5.20 -4.52
N HIS A 292 -16.36 -6.37 -5.15
CA HIS A 292 -17.57 -7.19 -5.09
C HIS A 292 -17.42 -8.22 -3.98
N LYS A 293 -18.49 -8.42 -3.21
CA LYS A 293 -18.62 -9.64 -2.41
C LYS A 293 -18.70 -10.82 -3.39
N MET A 294 -17.64 -11.59 -3.45
CA MET A 294 -17.54 -12.75 -4.36
C MET A 294 -18.03 -14.02 -3.67
N ALA A 295 -18.00 -14.05 -2.32
CA ALA A 295 -18.45 -15.18 -1.54
C ALA A 295 -19.94 -15.49 -1.76
N SER A 296 -20.25 -16.77 -1.91
CA SER A 296 -21.60 -17.29 -2.10
C SER A 296 -21.86 -18.46 -1.15
N ASP A 297 -23.09 -18.61 -0.71
CA ASP A 297 -23.53 -19.76 0.09
C ASP A 297 -23.91 -20.97 -0.80
N VAL A 298 -23.90 -20.81 -2.12
CA VAL A 298 -24.25 -21.88 -3.08
C VAL A 298 -22.97 -22.59 -3.52
N PRO A 299 -22.80 -23.88 -3.17
CA PRO A 299 -21.64 -24.64 -3.61
C PRO A 299 -21.63 -24.88 -5.13
N GLU A 300 -20.44 -24.90 -5.72
CA GLU A 300 -20.25 -25.09 -7.15
C GLU A 300 -19.22 -26.18 -7.45
N VAL A 301 -19.46 -26.94 -8.53
CA VAL A 301 -18.53 -27.97 -8.98
C VAL A 301 -17.41 -27.32 -9.80
N GLY A 302 -16.17 -27.67 -9.48
CA GLY A 302 -15.01 -27.20 -10.22
C GLY A 302 -14.66 -25.73 -10.00
N HIS A 303 -15.32 -25.03 -9.07
CA HIS A 303 -15.08 -23.62 -8.79
C HIS A 303 -14.55 -23.40 -7.37
N VAL A 304 -13.49 -22.60 -7.24
CA VAL A 304 -12.85 -22.29 -5.96
C VAL A 304 -12.23 -20.90 -6.00
N PHE A 305 -12.17 -20.25 -4.84
CA PHE A 305 -11.45 -18.99 -4.69
C PHE A 305 -10.03 -19.23 -4.18
N GLY A 306 -9.05 -18.85 -5.00
CA GLY A 306 -7.67 -18.71 -4.61
C GLY A 306 -7.35 -17.29 -4.12
N LEU A 307 -6.12 -17.07 -3.69
CA LEU A 307 -5.64 -15.78 -3.20
C LEU A 307 -4.31 -15.38 -3.86
N GLY A 308 -4.24 -14.15 -4.28
CA GLY A 308 -3.06 -13.50 -4.81
C GLY A 308 -2.63 -12.31 -3.99
N VAL A 309 -1.38 -11.86 -4.18
CA VAL A 309 -0.83 -10.65 -3.57
C VAL A 309 -0.20 -9.79 -4.67
N SER A 310 -0.44 -8.50 -4.57
CA SER A 310 0.24 -7.48 -5.38
C SER A 310 0.60 -6.31 -4.48
N GLY A 311 1.89 -6.13 -4.20
CA GLY A 311 2.37 -5.18 -3.20
C GLY A 311 1.80 -5.50 -1.81
N PHE A 312 1.18 -4.50 -1.18
CA PHE A 312 0.52 -4.66 0.13
C PHE A 312 -0.97 -5.01 0.04
N SER A 313 -1.46 -5.36 -1.15
CA SER A 313 -2.86 -5.68 -1.38
C SER A 313 -3.05 -7.16 -1.71
N GLY A 314 -3.96 -7.80 -1.00
CA GLY A 314 -4.45 -9.12 -1.33
C GLY A 314 -5.68 -9.04 -2.26
N SER A 315 -5.86 -10.06 -3.06
CA SER A 315 -7.03 -10.21 -3.93
C SER A 315 -7.49 -11.66 -3.99
N THR A 316 -8.78 -11.85 -4.20
CA THR A 316 -9.33 -13.16 -4.54
C THR A 316 -9.20 -13.41 -6.03
N ILE A 317 -8.96 -14.67 -6.35
CA ILE A 317 -8.80 -15.17 -7.72
C ILE A 317 -9.82 -16.29 -7.89
N GLU A 318 -10.66 -16.21 -8.92
CA GLU A 318 -11.57 -17.29 -9.25
C GLU A 318 -10.83 -18.33 -10.10
N ILE A 319 -10.93 -19.60 -9.71
CA ILE A 319 -10.36 -20.71 -10.42
C ILE A 319 -11.50 -21.67 -10.76
N GLU A 320 -11.66 -21.93 -12.06
CA GLU A 320 -12.64 -22.87 -12.58
C GLU A 320 -11.93 -24.05 -13.23
N ALA A 321 -12.42 -25.24 -13.00
CA ALA A 321 -12.02 -26.45 -13.71
C ALA A 321 -13.25 -27.18 -14.24
N ALA A 322 -13.18 -27.61 -15.48
CA ALA A 322 -14.17 -28.49 -16.08
C ALA A 322 -13.48 -29.74 -16.63
N ALA A 323 -13.99 -30.90 -16.33
CA ALA A 323 -13.44 -32.18 -16.78
C ALA A 323 -14.52 -32.96 -17.56
N TYR A 324 -14.22 -33.30 -18.79
CA TYR A 324 -15.06 -34.11 -19.66
C TYR A 324 -14.33 -35.38 -20.00
N PRO A 325 -15.02 -36.54 -20.10
CA PRO A 325 -14.38 -37.77 -20.57
C PRO A 325 -13.73 -37.57 -21.95
N ALA A 326 -12.46 -37.93 -22.05
CA ALA A 326 -11.76 -37.89 -23.33
C ALA A 326 -12.38 -38.88 -24.34
N LYS A 327 -12.28 -38.60 -25.65
CA LYS A 327 -12.78 -39.48 -26.70
C LYS A 327 -12.09 -40.84 -26.69
N GLU A 328 -10.80 -40.88 -26.34
CA GLU A 328 -10.00 -42.09 -26.19
C GLU A 328 -9.27 -42.00 -24.82
N ALA A 329 -9.32 -43.09 -24.05
CA ALA A 329 -8.62 -43.18 -22.78
C ALA A 329 -7.11 -42.91 -22.94
N GLY A 330 -6.55 -42.07 -22.05
CA GLY A 330 -5.16 -41.65 -22.08
C GLY A 330 -4.80 -40.58 -23.11
N LYS A 331 -5.77 -40.11 -23.92
CA LYS A 331 -5.56 -39.04 -24.92
C LYS A 331 -6.30 -37.74 -24.60
N GLY A 332 -6.62 -37.53 -23.35
CA GLY A 332 -7.22 -36.28 -22.86
C GLY A 332 -6.32 -35.10 -23.10
N THR A 333 -6.94 -33.94 -23.25
CA THR A 333 -6.27 -32.67 -23.53
C THR A 333 -6.36 -31.75 -22.32
N LEU A 334 -5.35 -30.88 -22.18
CA LEU A 334 -5.32 -29.86 -21.12
C LEU A 334 -5.30 -28.46 -21.72
N HIS A 335 -6.29 -27.67 -21.37
CA HIS A 335 -6.43 -26.31 -21.85
C HIS A 335 -6.40 -25.33 -20.69
N PHE A 336 -5.62 -24.25 -20.86
CA PHE A 336 -5.59 -23.09 -19.96
C PHE A 336 -5.99 -21.83 -20.71
N ASN A 337 -6.60 -20.88 -19.99
CA ASN A 337 -6.73 -19.53 -20.51
C ASN A 337 -5.40 -18.76 -20.43
N ASN A 338 -5.31 -17.62 -21.13
CA ASN A 338 -4.09 -16.83 -21.23
C ASN A 338 -3.70 -16.11 -19.93
N THR A 339 -4.59 -15.99 -18.97
CA THR A 339 -4.34 -15.39 -17.65
C THR A 339 -3.58 -16.30 -16.68
N ALA A 340 -3.54 -17.61 -16.97
CA ALA A 340 -2.74 -18.54 -16.19
C ALA A 340 -1.26 -18.44 -16.56
N GLY A 341 -0.42 -18.03 -15.61
CA GLY A 341 1.04 -18.01 -15.75
C GLY A 341 1.66 -19.41 -15.82
N SER A 342 2.95 -19.46 -16.09
CA SER A 342 3.69 -20.74 -16.22
C SER A 342 3.62 -21.60 -14.96
N MET A 343 3.76 -20.99 -13.79
CA MET A 343 3.70 -21.69 -12.49
C MET A 343 2.32 -22.27 -12.18
N ALA A 344 1.25 -21.57 -12.59
CA ALA A 344 -0.11 -22.10 -12.46
C ALA A 344 -0.30 -23.34 -13.36
N LYS A 345 0.30 -23.34 -14.55
CA LYS A 345 0.29 -24.50 -15.47
C LYS A 345 1.07 -25.68 -14.90
N ASP A 346 2.21 -25.43 -14.28
CA ASP A 346 3.02 -26.47 -13.64
C ASP A 346 2.28 -27.13 -12.46
N SER A 347 1.43 -26.37 -11.79
CA SER A 347 0.57 -26.88 -10.71
C SER A 347 -0.36 -28.00 -11.16
N VAL A 348 -0.72 -28.05 -12.44
CA VAL A 348 -1.58 -29.13 -12.98
C VAL A 348 -0.82 -30.46 -13.12
N ALA A 349 0.47 -30.41 -13.45
CA ALA A 349 1.29 -31.62 -13.47
C ALA A 349 1.38 -32.25 -12.07
N THR A 350 1.52 -31.39 -11.05
CA THR A 350 1.46 -31.79 -9.64
C THR A 350 0.08 -32.30 -9.26
N ALA A 351 -0.99 -31.58 -9.68
CA ALA A 351 -2.37 -31.97 -9.45
C ALA A 351 -2.68 -33.34 -10.05
N ALA A 352 -2.15 -33.66 -11.24
CA ALA A 352 -2.35 -34.98 -11.90
C ALA A 352 -1.86 -36.14 -11.03
N SER A 353 -0.68 -35.98 -10.39
CA SER A 353 -0.13 -36.99 -9.47
C SER A 353 -0.99 -37.16 -8.22
N VAL A 354 -1.44 -36.04 -7.66
CA VAL A 354 -2.31 -36.02 -6.46
C VAL A 354 -3.68 -36.62 -6.76
N VAL A 355 -4.31 -36.24 -7.88
CA VAL A 355 -5.62 -36.75 -8.31
C VAL A 355 -5.59 -38.26 -8.48
N ARG A 356 -4.55 -38.77 -9.15
CA ARG A 356 -4.38 -40.23 -9.36
C ARG A 356 -4.29 -40.96 -8.03
N ARG A 357 -3.57 -40.41 -7.05
CA ARG A 357 -3.42 -41.02 -5.73
C ARG A 357 -4.73 -41.01 -4.93
N LEU A 358 -5.49 -39.91 -4.99
CA LEU A 358 -6.69 -39.74 -4.16
C LEU A 358 -7.95 -40.36 -4.76
N THR A 359 -8.07 -40.36 -6.07
CA THR A 359 -9.32 -40.74 -6.76
C THR A 359 -9.19 -41.99 -7.60
N ASP A 360 -7.98 -42.54 -7.72
CA ASP A 360 -7.63 -43.65 -8.62
C ASP A 360 -7.95 -43.37 -10.10
N LYS A 361 -8.18 -42.10 -10.45
CA LYS A 361 -8.46 -41.61 -11.81
C LYS A 361 -7.22 -41.04 -12.45
N ASN A 362 -7.10 -41.20 -13.77
CA ASN A 362 -6.01 -40.61 -14.55
C ASN A 362 -6.53 -39.36 -15.27
N LEU A 363 -5.89 -38.20 -15.07
CA LEU A 363 -6.27 -36.98 -15.78
C LEU A 363 -6.13 -37.11 -17.31
N GLY A 364 -5.30 -38.02 -17.82
CA GLY A 364 -5.22 -38.32 -19.25
C GLY A 364 -6.50 -38.89 -19.82
N ASP A 365 -7.45 -39.36 -19.01
CA ASP A 365 -8.75 -39.86 -19.47
C ASP A 365 -9.81 -38.75 -19.58
N TYR A 366 -9.40 -37.49 -19.34
CA TYR A 366 -10.28 -36.33 -19.37
C TYR A 366 -9.75 -35.23 -20.28
N ASP A 367 -10.65 -34.55 -20.98
CA ASP A 367 -10.41 -33.23 -21.54
C ASP A 367 -10.64 -32.22 -20.40
N LEU A 368 -9.55 -31.65 -19.92
CA LEU A 368 -9.55 -30.75 -18.75
C LEU A 368 -9.35 -29.28 -19.19
N HIS A 369 -10.27 -28.45 -18.78
CA HIS A 369 -10.17 -27.01 -18.97
C HIS A 369 -9.98 -26.33 -17.58
N VAL A 370 -8.91 -25.56 -17.44
CA VAL A 370 -8.66 -24.75 -16.23
C VAL A 370 -8.65 -23.29 -16.62
N ASN A 371 -9.52 -22.52 -15.98
CA ASN A 371 -9.70 -21.10 -16.21
C ASN A 371 -9.38 -20.33 -14.94
N VAL A 372 -8.52 -19.33 -15.05
CA VAL A 372 -8.21 -18.39 -13.95
C VAL A 372 -8.84 -17.06 -14.31
N ILE A 373 -9.81 -16.63 -13.49
CA ILE A 373 -10.58 -15.41 -13.67
C ILE A 373 -10.13 -14.40 -12.60
N GLY A 374 -9.85 -13.20 -13.01
CA GLY A 374 -9.42 -12.13 -12.10
C GLY A 374 -8.29 -11.33 -12.70
N GLY A 375 -8.38 -10.04 -12.63
CA GLY A 375 -7.65 -9.05 -13.40
C GLY A 375 -6.15 -8.94 -13.14
N GLY A 376 -5.39 -10.01 -13.22
CA GLY A 376 -3.94 -9.94 -13.12
C GLY A 376 -3.25 -11.20 -13.65
N ASN A 377 -1.99 -11.07 -14.03
CA ASN A 377 -1.17 -12.22 -14.35
C ASN A 377 -0.91 -13.01 -13.06
N VAL A 378 -1.65 -14.09 -12.86
CA VAL A 378 -1.47 -14.99 -11.71
C VAL A 378 -0.28 -15.88 -12.01
N ASP A 379 0.88 -15.47 -11.52
CA ASP A 379 2.10 -16.24 -11.68
C ASP A 379 2.74 -16.48 -10.31
N GLY A 380 2.44 -17.64 -9.76
CA GLY A 380 3.01 -18.08 -8.50
C GLY A 380 2.53 -19.46 -8.09
N PRO A 381 3.35 -20.23 -7.36
CA PRO A 381 3.02 -21.59 -6.93
C PRO A 381 1.92 -21.62 -5.86
N SER A 382 1.59 -20.48 -5.25
CA SER A 382 0.64 -20.37 -4.13
C SER A 382 -0.82 -20.67 -4.52
N ALA A 383 -1.16 -20.71 -5.81
CA ALA A 383 -2.45 -21.13 -6.33
C ALA A 383 -2.57 -22.65 -6.51
N GLY A 384 -1.48 -23.41 -6.38
CA GLY A 384 -1.44 -24.85 -6.67
C GLY A 384 -2.45 -25.66 -5.87
N CYS A 385 -2.64 -25.34 -4.61
CA CYS A 385 -3.64 -25.99 -3.77
C CYS A 385 -5.07 -25.75 -4.27
N ALA A 386 -5.40 -24.52 -4.62
CA ALA A 386 -6.72 -24.15 -5.15
C ALA A 386 -6.99 -24.79 -6.52
N VAL A 387 -6.01 -24.78 -7.43
CA VAL A 387 -6.11 -25.45 -8.74
C VAL A 387 -6.36 -26.95 -8.56
N THR A 388 -5.62 -27.58 -7.66
CA THR A 388 -5.80 -29.03 -7.39
C THR A 388 -7.19 -29.34 -6.84
N ALA A 389 -7.70 -28.53 -5.90
CA ALA A 389 -9.03 -28.69 -5.35
C ALA A 389 -10.13 -28.52 -6.42
N ALA A 390 -9.98 -27.54 -7.32
CA ALA A 390 -10.90 -27.33 -8.43
C ALA A 390 -10.92 -28.53 -9.39
N ILE A 391 -9.76 -29.08 -9.73
CA ILE A 391 -9.64 -30.25 -10.61
C ILE A 391 -10.27 -31.48 -9.96
N ILE A 392 -10.00 -31.75 -8.69
CA ILE A 392 -10.59 -32.88 -7.95
C ILE A 392 -12.11 -32.74 -7.93
N SER A 393 -12.62 -31.57 -7.64
CA SER A 393 -14.06 -31.29 -7.68
C SER A 393 -14.68 -31.57 -9.04
N ALA A 394 -14.04 -31.11 -10.12
CA ALA A 394 -14.51 -31.32 -11.49
C ALA A 394 -14.49 -32.79 -11.90
N VAL A 395 -13.45 -33.52 -11.56
CA VAL A 395 -13.31 -34.97 -11.90
C VAL A 395 -14.26 -35.84 -11.07
N GLU A 396 -14.44 -35.49 -9.79
CA GLU A 396 -15.33 -36.22 -8.88
C GLU A 396 -16.80 -35.75 -8.96
N GLN A 397 -17.08 -34.65 -9.66
CA GLN A 397 -18.41 -34.00 -9.72
C GLN A 397 -18.98 -33.68 -8.33
N LYS A 398 -18.13 -33.26 -7.42
CA LYS A 398 -18.50 -32.87 -6.05
C LYS A 398 -18.32 -31.37 -5.86
N PRO A 399 -19.34 -30.64 -5.41
CA PRO A 399 -19.27 -29.20 -5.30
C PRO A 399 -18.34 -28.73 -4.15
N LEU A 400 -17.75 -27.56 -4.33
CA LEU A 400 -16.92 -26.88 -3.35
C LEU A 400 -17.66 -25.70 -2.75
N ARG A 401 -17.40 -25.40 -1.48
CA ARG A 401 -17.91 -24.20 -0.79
C ARG A 401 -17.36 -22.94 -1.45
N GLN A 402 -18.23 -21.95 -1.61
CA GLN A 402 -17.93 -20.67 -2.25
C GLN A 402 -17.74 -19.52 -1.24
N ASP A 403 -17.76 -19.83 0.04
CA ASP A 403 -17.55 -18.88 1.15
C ASP A 403 -16.17 -19.06 1.82
N TRP A 404 -15.29 -19.86 1.20
CA TRP A 404 -13.91 -20.09 1.64
C TRP A 404 -12.91 -19.77 0.55
N ALA A 405 -11.80 -19.15 0.95
CA ALA A 405 -10.65 -18.93 0.05
C ALA A 405 -9.48 -19.82 0.46
N VAL A 406 -8.67 -20.22 -0.53
CA VAL A 406 -7.60 -21.20 -0.36
C VAL A 406 -6.28 -20.65 -0.86
N THR A 407 -5.22 -20.75 -0.06
CA THR A 407 -3.86 -20.50 -0.50
C THR A 407 -2.92 -21.60 -0.02
N GLY A 408 -1.93 -21.93 -0.82
CA GLY A 408 -0.92 -22.93 -0.52
C GLY A 408 -0.25 -23.45 -1.78
N GLU A 409 1.04 -23.66 -1.69
CA GLU A 409 1.77 -24.44 -2.69
C GLU A 409 1.58 -25.93 -2.40
N ILE A 410 1.46 -26.74 -3.42
CA ILE A 410 1.24 -28.17 -3.28
C ILE A 410 2.43 -28.98 -3.80
N SER A 411 2.88 -29.97 -3.03
CA SER A 411 3.91 -30.92 -3.44
C SER A 411 3.32 -32.11 -4.20
N LEU A 412 4.16 -32.87 -4.88
CA LEU A 412 3.76 -34.13 -5.57
C LEU A 412 3.13 -35.16 -4.62
N SER A 413 3.48 -35.13 -3.35
CA SER A 413 2.89 -35.99 -2.30
C SER A 413 1.56 -35.46 -1.76
N GLY A 414 1.10 -34.27 -2.19
CA GLY A 414 -0.12 -33.65 -1.72
C GLY A 414 0.04 -32.87 -0.40
N GLU A 415 1.29 -32.64 0.04
CA GLU A 415 1.56 -31.76 1.17
C GLU A 415 1.40 -30.31 0.77
N ILE A 416 0.84 -29.51 1.66
CA ILE A 416 0.67 -28.07 1.48
C ILE A 416 1.88 -27.35 2.10
N LYS A 417 2.57 -26.55 1.27
CA LYS A 417 3.79 -25.83 1.63
C LYS A 417 3.51 -24.37 1.89
N PRO A 418 4.32 -23.70 2.73
CA PRO A 418 4.14 -22.32 3.12
C PRO A 418 4.21 -21.37 1.92
N VAL A 419 3.52 -20.23 2.05
CA VAL A 419 3.44 -19.17 1.05
C VAL A 419 3.72 -17.81 1.66
N GLY A 420 4.10 -16.83 0.83
CA GLY A 420 4.26 -15.44 1.26
C GLY A 420 2.93 -14.66 1.28
N GLY A 421 2.95 -13.52 1.99
CA GLY A 421 1.86 -12.54 1.96
C GLY A 421 0.53 -13.04 2.56
N VAL A 422 0.58 -13.82 3.62
CA VAL A 422 -0.62 -14.42 4.23
C VAL A 422 -1.53 -13.36 4.84
N CYS A 423 -0.97 -12.30 5.43
CA CYS A 423 -1.76 -11.18 5.96
C CYS A 423 -2.50 -10.46 4.84
N GLU A 424 -1.82 -10.11 3.76
CA GLU A 424 -2.41 -9.45 2.59
C GLU A 424 -3.49 -10.34 1.96
N LYS A 425 -3.27 -11.64 1.90
CA LYS A 425 -4.25 -12.62 1.43
C LYS A 425 -5.48 -12.67 2.32
N ALA A 426 -5.31 -12.60 3.64
CA ALA A 426 -6.43 -12.52 4.59
C ALA A 426 -7.25 -11.23 4.40
N PHE A 427 -6.59 -10.09 4.18
CA PHE A 427 -7.28 -8.86 3.81
C PHE A 427 -8.12 -9.02 2.53
N GLY A 428 -7.54 -9.61 1.48
CA GLY A 428 -8.25 -9.86 0.22
C GLY A 428 -9.45 -10.81 0.39
N ALA A 429 -9.32 -11.87 1.16
CA ALA A 429 -10.40 -12.79 1.47
C ALA A 429 -11.55 -12.10 2.23
N HIS A 430 -11.21 -11.30 3.24
CA HIS A 430 -12.20 -10.53 4.00
C HIS A 430 -12.95 -9.53 3.11
N GLN A 431 -12.25 -8.79 2.26
CA GLN A 431 -12.85 -7.85 1.30
C GLN A 431 -13.83 -8.54 0.35
N ALA A 432 -13.55 -9.77 -0.07
CA ALA A 432 -14.44 -10.56 -0.90
C ALA A 432 -15.63 -11.18 -0.13
N GLY A 433 -15.71 -10.97 1.18
CA GLY A 433 -16.78 -11.46 2.04
C GLY A 433 -16.65 -12.93 2.40
N MET A 434 -15.46 -13.52 2.34
CA MET A 434 -15.22 -14.91 2.71
C MET A 434 -15.50 -15.13 4.21
N LYS A 435 -16.06 -16.26 4.56
CA LYS A 435 -16.29 -16.70 5.94
C LYS A 435 -15.12 -17.52 6.48
N GLY A 436 -14.36 -18.13 5.59
CA GLY A 436 -13.24 -18.98 5.94
C GLY A 436 -12.03 -18.79 5.04
N LEU A 437 -10.88 -19.09 5.60
CA LEU A 437 -9.57 -18.99 4.95
C LEU A 437 -8.77 -20.26 5.22
N ILE A 438 -8.29 -20.91 4.17
CA ILE A 438 -7.37 -22.04 4.27
C ILE A 438 -5.96 -21.56 3.97
N ILE A 439 -5.06 -21.81 4.92
CA ILE A 439 -3.64 -21.48 4.85
C ILE A 439 -2.78 -22.70 5.15
N PRO A 440 -1.52 -22.74 4.69
CA PRO A 440 -0.57 -23.76 5.12
C PRO A 440 -0.35 -23.72 6.63
N ALA A 441 -0.19 -24.89 7.26
CA ALA A 441 0.01 -25.00 8.71
C ALA A 441 1.23 -24.22 9.21
N GLU A 442 2.28 -24.14 8.41
CA GLU A 442 3.51 -23.39 8.72
C GLU A 442 3.29 -21.88 8.74
N ASN A 443 2.27 -21.36 8.06
CA ASN A 443 1.91 -19.94 8.07
C ASN A 443 0.94 -19.54 9.20
N LYS A 444 0.61 -20.45 10.12
CA LYS A 444 -0.36 -20.17 11.19
C LYS A 444 0.05 -19.01 12.08
N GLU A 445 1.35 -18.88 12.36
CA GLU A 445 1.87 -17.80 13.18
C GLU A 445 1.97 -16.48 12.42
N ASP A 446 2.15 -16.54 11.09
CA ASP A 446 2.27 -15.34 10.24
C ASP A 446 0.98 -14.52 10.19
N ILE A 447 -0.19 -15.18 10.22
CA ILE A 447 -1.48 -14.50 10.17
C ILE A 447 -1.81 -13.78 11.48
N GLY A 448 -1.32 -14.27 12.62
CA GLY A 448 -1.58 -13.71 13.95
C GLY A 448 -3.07 -13.53 14.22
N GLU A 449 -3.45 -12.33 14.63
CA GLU A 449 -4.85 -11.94 14.85
C GLU A 449 -5.53 -11.35 13.60
N THR A 450 -4.84 -11.30 12.47
CA THR A 450 -5.32 -10.67 11.21
C THR A 450 -6.26 -11.58 10.44
N HIS A 451 -7.31 -12.09 11.09
CA HIS A 451 -8.30 -12.96 10.44
C HIS A 451 -9.71 -12.35 10.34
N PHE A 452 -9.92 -11.13 10.85
CA PHE A 452 -11.18 -10.35 10.70
C PHE A 452 -12.47 -11.14 11.03
N GLY A 453 -12.42 -12.05 11.99
CA GLY A 453 -13.55 -12.90 12.33
C GLY A 453 -13.81 -14.07 11.38
N MET A 454 -13.00 -14.26 10.33
CA MET A 454 -13.06 -15.45 9.50
C MET A 454 -12.56 -16.68 10.26
N GLU A 455 -13.11 -17.85 9.93
CA GLU A 455 -12.54 -19.13 10.39
C GLU A 455 -11.23 -19.41 9.62
N VAL A 456 -10.13 -19.62 10.33
CA VAL A 456 -8.83 -19.96 9.73
C VAL A 456 -8.55 -21.44 9.92
N ALA A 457 -8.43 -22.17 8.81
CA ALA A 457 -7.99 -23.56 8.79
C ALA A 457 -6.54 -23.66 8.35
N ALA A 458 -5.66 -24.00 9.28
CA ALA A 458 -4.25 -24.29 9.01
C ALA A 458 -4.10 -25.77 8.63
N VAL A 459 -3.72 -26.05 7.38
CA VAL A 459 -3.73 -27.39 6.79
C VAL A 459 -2.34 -27.87 6.42
N ARG A 460 -2.16 -29.19 6.40
CA ARG A 460 -0.89 -29.82 6.01
C ARG A 460 -0.98 -30.59 4.70
N THR A 461 -2.17 -31.05 4.35
CA THR A 461 -2.41 -31.89 3.19
C THR A 461 -3.60 -31.43 2.37
N ILE A 462 -3.67 -31.82 1.12
CA ILE A 462 -4.81 -31.53 0.25
C ILE A 462 -6.08 -32.20 0.76
N GLU A 463 -5.98 -33.33 1.43
CA GLU A 463 -7.09 -34.03 2.08
C GLU A 463 -7.74 -33.12 3.16
N ASP A 464 -6.93 -32.45 3.97
CA ASP A 464 -7.42 -31.48 4.97
C ASP A 464 -8.17 -30.32 4.31
N VAL A 465 -7.69 -29.85 3.15
CA VAL A 465 -8.37 -28.80 2.36
C VAL A 465 -9.74 -29.29 1.90
N LEU A 466 -9.80 -30.46 1.29
CA LEU A 466 -11.03 -31.04 0.76
C LEU A 466 -12.05 -31.32 1.87
N ASP A 467 -11.61 -31.77 3.04
CA ASP A 467 -12.48 -31.97 4.20
C ASP A 467 -13.17 -30.69 4.67
N LYS A 468 -12.55 -29.53 4.43
CA LYS A 468 -13.09 -28.21 4.78
C LYS A 468 -14.06 -27.65 3.74
N ILE A 469 -13.74 -27.79 2.46
CA ILE A 469 -14.47 -27.10 1.40
C ILE A 469 -15.31 -28.00 0.50
N LEU A 470 -15.04 -29.32 0.46
CA LEU A 470 -15.84 -30.23 -0.32
C LEU A 470 -17.19 -30.49 0.37
N VAL A 471 -18.28 -30.28 -0.36
CA VAL A 471 -19.63 -30.56 0.14
C VAL A 471 -19.94 -32.03 -0.15
N LYS A 472 -20.39 -32.74 0.88
CA LYS A 472 -20.72 -34.18 0.83
C LYS A 472 -22.06 -34.41 0.17
#